data_30da4d9a4ebab3d3502073feec6d8364
#
_entry.id   30da4d9a4ebab3d3502073feec6d8364
#
_cell.length_a   1.000
_cell.length_b   1.000
_cell.length_c   1.000
_cell.angle_alpha   90.00
_cell.angle_beta   90.00
_cell.angle_gamma   90.00
#
_symmetry.space_group_name_H-M   'P 1'
#
loop_
_entity.id
_entity.type
_entity.pdbx_description
1 polymer ?
#
loop_
_entity_poly.entity_id
_entity_poly.type
_entity_poly.pdbx_seq_one_letter_code
_entity_poly.pdbx_strand_id
1 'polypeptide(L)'
;MAGATSSFGRPFAGMALLAALSLAACGGNPGGGAQNTADSTTKAVYNDDIGGVTQNFDDTLKTQVTRSEVGILSDQMHKLGDYQGLSYISSDPNKNEYTYRAGFSKGTMNVVVRLDPDGKFAAYRVFAPAQ
;
A
#
# COMPACT_ATOMS: atom_id res chain seq x y z
N MET A 1 -12.28 7.41 -55.49
CA MET A 1 -12.18 7.31 -54.98
C MET A 1 -11.90 7.31 -54.17
N ALA A 2 -11.86 7.41 -53.98
CA ALA A 2 -11.62 7.35 -53.11
C ALA A 2 -11.56 7.32 -52.17
N GLY A 3 -11.67 7.33 -52.13
CA GLY A 3 -11.66 7.30 -51.13
C GLY A 3 -11.44 7.12 -50.28
N ALA A 4 -11.34 7.08 -50.55
CA ALA A 4 -11.20 6.96 -49.65
C ALA A 4 -11.08 6.91 -48.79
N THR A 5 -11.13 6.90 -48.96
CA THR A 5 -11.08 6.88 -48.09
C THR A 5 -11.00 6.83 -47.18
N SER A 6 -11.00 6.77 -47.33
CA SER A 6 -11.03 6.74 -46.38
C SER A 6 -10.89 6.73 -45.46
N SER A 7 -10.85 6.77 -45.62
CA SER A 7 -10.82 6.80 -44.66
C SER A 7 -10.77 6.82 -43.80
N PHE A 8 -10.66 6.87 -43.91
CA PHE A 8 -10.69 6.92 -42.97
C PHE A 8 -10.75 6.74 -42.03
N GLY A 9 -10.98 6.93 -42.22
CA GLY A 9 -11.11 6.95 -41.29
C GLY A 9 -10.86 6.35 -40.53
N ARG A 10 -10.50 6.17 -40.62
CA ARG A 10 -10.24 5.81 -39.77
C ARG A 10 -9.81 5.81 -38.84
N PRO A 11 -9.60 5.93 -38.79
CA PRO A 11 -9.13 5.95 -37.85
C PRO A 11 -9.11 6.14 -36.88
N PHE A 12 -9.32 6.28 -36.90
CA PHE A 12 -9.46 6.49 -35.90
C PHE A 12 -9.55 6.12 -35.05
N ALA A 13 -9.66 6.26 -35.68
CA ALA A 13 -10.06 6.02 -34.80
C ALA A 13 -9.62 5.49 -33.89
N GLY A 14 -9.47 5.01 -34.10
CA GLY A 14 -9.12 4.28 -33.20
C GLY A 14 -8.52 4.74 -32.05
N MET A 15 -8.07 5.29 -32.09
CA MET A 15 -7.50 5.65 -31.17
C MET A 15 -8.01 5.75 -30.02
N ALA A 16 -8.71 6.01 -30.08
CA ALA A 16 -9.40 6.29 -28.98
C ALA A 16 -9.25 5.29 -28.02
N LEU A 17 -9.38 4.31 -28.35
CA LEU A 17 -9.34 3.36 -27.54
C LEU A 17 -8.37 3.38 -26.60
N LEU A 18 -7.41 3.74 -26.86
CA LEU A 18 -6.39 3.71 -26.06
C LEU A 18 -6.65 4.21 -24.79
N ALA A 19 -7.16 5.19 -24.76
CA ALA A 19 -7.38 5.83 -23.56
C ALA A 19 -8.00 4.90 -22.64
N ALA A 20 -8.87 4.27 -23.08
CA ALA A 20 -9.61 3.45 -22.28
C ALA A 20 -8.77 2.54 -21.53
N LEU A 21 -7.77 2.10 -22.11
CA LEU A 21 -6.98 1.23 -21.50
C LEU A 21 -6.48 1.68 -20.26
N SER A 22 -6.07 2.79 -20.26
CA SER A 22 -5.48 3.26 -19.11
C SER A 22 -6.37 3.13 -17.96
N LEU A 23 -7.54 3.32 -18.17
CA LEU A 23 -8.46 3.27 -17.16
C LEU A 23 -8.48 1.99 -16.54
N ALA A 24 -8.48 1.04 -17.27
CA ALA A 24 -8.57 -0.23 -16.76
C ALA A 24 -7.49 -0.42 -15.76
N ALA A 25 -6.38 0.04 -16.05
CA ALA A 25 -5.28 -0.14 -15.17
C ALA A 25 -5.57 0.46 -13.84
N CYS A 26 -6.24 1.56 -13.83
CA CYS A 26 -6.49 2.21 -12.60
C CYS A 26 -7.35 1.41 -11.67
N GLY A 27 -8.23 0.64 -12.18
CA GLY A 27 -9.12 -0.09 -11.34
C GLY A 27 -8.55 -1.32 -10.73
N GLY A 28 -7.33 -1.60 -11.04
CA GLY A 28 -6.86 -2.92 -10.84
C GLY A 28 -6.50 -3.38 -9.46
N ASN A 29 -6.07 -2.58 -8.58
CA ASN A 29 -5.46 -3.06 -7.36
C ASN A 29 -6.14 -2.48 -6.13
N PRO A 30 -7.02 -3.25 -5.47
CA PRO A 30 -7.67 -2.75 -4.27
C PRO A 30 -6.62 -2.36 -3.23
N GLY A 31 -6.75 -1.20 -2.69
CA GLY A 31 -5.82 -0.78 -1.66
C GLY A 31 -4.43 -0.42 -2.15
N GLY A 32 -4.25 -0.19 -3.46
CA GLY A 32 -2.94 0.14 -3.99
C GLY A 32 -2.30 1.36 -3.35
N GLY A 33 -3.06 2.42 -3.15
CA GLY A 33 -2.54 3.60 -2.48
C GLY A 33 -2.21 3.31 -1.02
N ALA A 34 -3.07 2.57 -0.35
CA ALA A 34 -2.85 2.19 1.03
C ALA A 34 -1.63 1.27 1.14
N GLN A 35 -1.44 0.40 0.16
CA GLN A 35 -0.29 -0.49 0.16
C GLN A 35 1.02 0.29 0.07
N ASN A 36 1.10 1.27 -0.82
CA ASN A 36 2.30 2.08 -0.97
C ASN A 36 2.61 2.84 0.31
N THR A 37 1.59 3.41 0.95
CA THR A 37 1.75 4.12 2.20
C THR A 37 2.16 3.17 3.32
N ALA A 38 1.55 1.99 3.38
CA ALA A 38 1.90 0.97 4.37
C ALA A 38 3.33 0.47 4.16
N ASP A 39 3.75 0.33 2.91
CA ASP A 39 5.12 -0.09 2.61
C ASP A 39 6.12 0.96 3.10
N SER A 40 5.86 2.23 2.82
CA SER A 40 6.73 3.31 3.27
C SER A 40 6.79 3.37 4.80
N THR A 41 5.64 3.18 5.46
CA THR A 41 5.56 3.18 6.91
C THR A 41 6.34 2.00 7.49
N THR A 42 6.20 0.83 6.89
CA THR A 42 6.88 -0.38 7.35
C THR A 42 8.41 -0.25 7.16
N LYS A 43 8.84 0.38 6.08
CA LYS A 43 10.26 0.66 5.88
C LYS A 43 10.77 1.62 6.96
N ALA A 44 9.97 2.62 7.31
CA ALA A 44 10.34 3.57 8.36
C ALA A 44 10.46 2.86 9.72
N VAL A 45 9.57 1.92 10.01
CA VAL A 45 9.64 1.12 11.23
C VAL A 45 10.93 0.28 11.21
N TYR A 46 11.20 -0.36 10.08
CA TYR A 46 12.40 -1.19 9.93
C TYR A 46 13.65 -0.36 10.18
N ASN A 47 13.66 0.89 9.76
CA ASN A 47 14.80 1.78 9.93
C ASN A 47 14.79 2.57 11.25
N ASP A 48 13.84 2.28 12.14
CA ASP A 48 13.68 2.98 13.42
C ASP A 48 13.52 4.49 13.22
N ASP A 49 12.77 4.89 12.22
CA ASP A 49 12.54 6.30 11.87
C ASP A 49 11.14 6.72 12.31
N ILE A 50 11.02 7.23 13.53
CA ILE A 50 9.73 7.60 14.10
C ILE A 50 9.03 8.68 13.27
N GLY A 51 9.76 9.60 12.70
CA GLY A 51 9.18 10.65 11.85
C GLY A 51 8.55 10.07 10.60
N GLY A 52 9.25 9.15 9.95
CA GLY A 52 8.74 8.46 8.78
C GLY A 52 7.55 7.58 9.09
N VAL A 53 7.51 7.00 10.30
CA VAL A 53 6.40 6.14 10.72
C VAL A 53 5.15 6.98 10.90
N THR A 54 5.24 8.09 11.59
CA THR A 54 4.06 8.85 11.99
C THR A 54 3.54 9.84 10.94
N GLN A 55 4.31 10.10 9.90
CA GLN A 55 3.89 11.11 8.92
C GLN A 55 2.55 10.79 8.23
N ASN A 56 2.19 9.53 8.13
CA ASN A 56 0.95 9.12 7.50
C ASN A 56 -0.13 8.71 8.50
N PHE A 57 0.12 8.93 9.79
CA PHE A 57 -0.82 8.59 10.87
C PHE A 57 -1.75 9.77 11.13
N ASP A 58 -2.98 9.49 11.53
CA ASP A 58 -3.87 10.56 11.96
C ASP A 58 -3.41 11.07 13.34
N ASP A 59 -4.00 12.17 13.78
CA ASP A 59 -3.55 12.83 15.01
C ASP A 59 -3.70 11.93 16.25
N THR A 60 -4.75 11.14 16.28
CA THR A 60 -4.98 10.25 17.42
C THR A 60 -3.92 9.17 17.46
N LEU A 61 -3.64 8.53 16.33
CA LEU A 61 -2.66 7.46 16.29
C LEU A 61 -1.25 7.99 16.58
N LYS A 62 -0.93 9.21 16.12
CA LYS A 62 0.36 9.82 16.42
C LYS A 62 0.62 9.90 17.92
N THR A 63 -0.42 10.16 18.72
CA THR A 63 -0.25 10.31 20.15
C THR A 63 -0.07 8.97 20.87
N GLN A 64 -0.39 7.88 20.21
CA GLN A 64 -0.32 6.54 20.78
C GLN A 64 0.97 5.81 20.48
N VAL A 65 1.74 6.28 19.52
CA VAL A 65 2.95 5.62 19.08
C VAL A 65 4.15 6.22 19.80
N THR A 66 4.98 5.36 20.38
CA THR A 66 6.17 5.81 21.08
C THR A 66 7.41 5.35 20.33
N ARG A 67 8.51 6.08 20.53
CA ARG A 67 9.78 5.72 19.95
C ARG A 67 10.23 4.33 20.43
N SER A 68 9.92 4.00 21.67
CA SER A 68 10.27 2.70 22.23
C SER A 68 9.57 1.57 21.49
N GLU A 69 8.28 1.74 21.17
CA GLU A 69 7.53 0.71 20.46
C GLU A 69 8.07 0.54 19.04
N VAL A 70 8.41 1.63 18.37
CA VAL A 70 8.98 1.56 17.03
C VAL A 70 10.34 0.83 17.09
N GLY A 71 11.15 1.12 18.08
CA GLY A 71 12.46 0.46 18.25
C GLY A 71 12.33 -1.03 18.49
N ILE A 72 11.37 -1.43 19.35
CA ILE A 72 11.14 -2.85 19.62
C ILE A 72 10.70 -3.57 18.35
N LEU A 73 9.79 -2.96 17.61
CA LEU A 73 9.29 -3.57 16.39
C LEU A 73 10.40 -3.63 15.33
N SER A 74 11.22 -2.59 15.24
CA SER A 74 12.37 -2.57 14.34
C SER A 74 13.32 -3.74 14.66
N ASP A 75 13.59 -3.97 15.94
CA ASP A 75 14.46 -5.08 16.34
C ASP A 75 13.85 -6.44 15.96
N GLN A 76 12.54 -6.59 16.12
CA GLN A 76 11.87 -7.81 15.73
C GLN A 76 11.96 -8.04 14.23
N MET A 77 11.81 -6.99 13.45
CA MET A 77 11.91 -7.08 12.00
C MET A 77 13.32 -7.45 11.58
N HIS A 78 14.35 -6.87 12.21
CA HIS A 78 15.74 -7.18 11.87
C HIS A 78 16.09 -8.64 12.17
N LYS A 79 15.43 -9.25 13.15
CA LYS A 79 15.67 -10.68 13.42
C LYS A 79 15.15 -11.55 12.28
N LEU A 80 14.21 -11.04 11.49
CA LEU A 80 13.69 -11.78 10.34
C LEU A 80 14.49 -11.52 9.06
N GLY A 81 15.51 -10.67 9.13
CA GLY A 81 16.38 -10.40 7.99
C GLY A 81 15.98 -9.14 7.25
N ASP A 82 16.35 -9.06 5.98
CA ASP A 82 16.14 -7.86 5.18
C ASP A 82 14.68 -7.72 4.77
N TYR A 83 14.15 -6.49 4.87
CA TYR A 83 12.77 -6.21 4.47
C TYR A 83 12.64 -6.28 2.94
N GLN A 84 11.66 -7.01 2.47
CA GLN A 84 11.46 -7.29 1.04
C GLN A 84 10.16 -6.70 0.46
N GLY A 85 9.36 -6.02 1.26
CA GLY A 85 8.13 -5.38 0.78
C GLY A 85 6.86 -6.02 1.31
N LEU A 86 5.73 -5.46 0.89
CA LEU A 86 4.41 -5.93 1.31
C LEU A 86 3.69 -6.64 0.17
N SER A 87 2.90 -7.63 0.53
CA SER A 87 1.97 -8.30 -0.40
C SER A 87 0.56 -8.18 0.16
N TYR A 88 -0.40 -7.92 -0.70
CA TYR A 88 -1.80 -7.81 -0.29
C TYR A 88 -2.35 -9.17 0.12
N ILE A 89 -3.08 -9.23 1.23
CA ILE A 89 -3.74 -10.45 1.68
C ILE A 89 -5.26 -10.28 1.56
N SER A 90 -5.82 -9.27 2.19
CA SER A 90 -7.26 -9.10 2.24
C SER A 90 -7.64 -7.68 2.65
N SER A 91 -8.90 -7.35 2.52
CA SER A 91 -9.42 -6.08 2.99
C SER A 91 -10.83 -6.26 3.55
N ASP A 92 -11.22 -5.35 4.43
CA ASP A 92 -12.57 -5.28 4.96
C ASP A 92 -13.09 -3.88 4.63
N PRO A 93 -13.89 -3.73 3.58
CA PRO A 93 -14.37 -2.42 3.16
C PRO A 93 -15.29 -1.76 4.20
N ASN A 94 -15.95 -2.54 5.05
CA ASN A 94 -16.80 -1.97 6.08
C ASN A 94 -16.01 -1.24 7.15
N LYS A 95 -14.77 -1.66 7.36
CA LYS A 95 -13.89 -1.05 8.35
C LYS A 95 -12.81 -0.20 7.71
N ASN A 96 -12.78 -0.13 6.40
CA ASN A 96 -11.73 0.54 5.63
C ASN A 96 -10.34 0.01 6.07
N GLU A 97 -10.25 -1.31 6.23
CA GLU A 97 -9.09 -1.98 6.77
C GLU A 97 -8.44 -2.87 5.72
N TYR A 98 -7.11 -2.86 5.68
CA TYR A 98 -6.35 -3.68 4.74
C TYR A 98 -5.32 -4.50 5.49
N THR A 99 -5.13 -5.74 5.04
CA THR A 99 -4.13 -6.64 5.61
C THR A 99 -3.09 -6.99 4.56
N TYR A 100 -1.83 -6.84 4.92
CA TYR A 100 -0.72 -7.15 4.04
C TYR A 100 0.24 -8.11 4.75
N ARG A 101 1.03 -8.81 3.95
CA ARG A 101 2.11 -9.63 4.48
C ARG A 101 3.42 -8.90 4.21
N ALA A 102 4.19 -8.65 5.25
CA ALA A 102 5.51 -8.08 5.11
C ALA A 102 6.50 -9.23 4.97
N GLY A 103 7.25 -9.24 3.88
CA GLY A 103 8.26 -10.26 3.64
C GLY A 103 9.63 -9.81 4.12
N PHE A 104 10.35 -10.75 4.71
CA PHE A 104 11.75 -10.54 5.11
C PHE A 104 12.54 -11.75 4.60
N SER A 105 13.85 -11.63 4.55
CA SER A 105 14.68 -12.70 4.01
C SER A 105 14.57 -14.01 4.79
N LYS A 106 14.18 -13.95 6.06
CA LYS A 106 14.07 -15.15 6.90
C LYS A 106 12.67 -15.40 7.46
N GLY A 107 11.69 -14.63 7.06
CA GLY A 107 10.34 -14.85 7.59
C GLY A 107 9.36 -13.79 7.13
N THR A 108 8.20 -13.75 7.77
CA THR A 108 7.14 -12.80 7.43
C THR A 108 6.46 -12.27 8.67
N MET A 109 5.80 -11.13 8.52
CA MET A 109 4.89 -10.60 9.54
C MET A 109 3.63 -10.11 8.84
N ASN A 110 2.55 -9.96 9.58
CA ASN A 110 1.33 -9.38 9.03
C ASN A 110 1.23 -7.92 9.45
N VAL A 111 0.78 -7.09 8.53
CA VAL A 111 0.57 -5.67 8.75
C VAL A 111 -0.89 -5.37 8.49
N VAL A 112 -1.58 -4.79 9.48
CA VAL A 112 -2.98 -4.41 9.33
C VAL A 112 -3.09 -2.91 9.51
N VAL A 113 -3.68 -2.24 8.54
CA VAL A 113 -3.87 -0.80 8.58
C VAL A 113 -5.35 -0.47 8.41
N ARG A 114 -5.81 0.58 9.07
CA ARG A 114 -7.16 1.10 8.90
C ARG A 114 -7.03 2.57 8.54
N LEU A 115 -7.77 2.99 7.52
CA LEU A 115 -7.72 4.37 7.06
C LEU A 115 -8.86 5.18 7.66
N ASP A 116 -8.59 6.45 7.92
CA ASP A 116 -9.63 7.39 8.30
C ASP A 116 -10.22 8.02 7.01
N PRO A 117 -11.26 8.85 7.11
CA PRO A 117 -11.86 9.47 5.92
C PRO A 117 -10.89 10.33 5.11
N ASP A 118 -9.83 10.81 5.71
CA ASP A 118 -8.84 11.64 5.01
C ASP A 118 -7.73 10.81 4.35
N GLY A 119 -7.80 9.50 4.47
CA GLY A 119 -6.79 8.61 3.91
C GLY A 119 -5.55 8.44 4.78
N LYS A 120 -5.58 8.94 6.01
CA LYS A 120 -4.50 8.73 6.95
C LYS A 120 -4.74 7.45 7.73
N PHE A 121 -3.69 6.88 8.31
CA PHE A 121 -3.86 5.67 9.09
C PHE A 121 -4.44 6.00 10.45
N ALA A 122 -5.58 5.41 10.75
CA ALA A 122 -6.19 5.46 12.08
C ALA A 122 -5.74 4.27 12.92
N ALA A 123 -5.19 3.23 12.30
CA ALA A 123 -4.59 2.11 13.00
C ALA A 123 -3.47 1.52 12.13
N TYR A 124 -2.42 1.08 12.77
CA TYR A 124 -1.30 0.40 12.11
C TYR A 124 -0.79 -0.64 13.11
N ARG A 125 -0.87 -1.92 12.74
CA ARG A 125 -0.45 -3.00 13.62
C ARG A 125 0.41 -3.99 12.85
N VAL A 126 1.46 -4.46 13.48
CA VAL A 126 2.34 -5.47 12.89
C VAL A 126 2.46 -6.60 13.89
N PHE A 127 2.26 -7.82 13.44
CA PHE A 127 2.33 -8.98 14.31
C PHE A 127 2.74 -10.23 13.53
N ALA A 128 3.16 -11.24 14.26
CA ALA A 128 3.57 -12.50 13.65
C ALA A 128 2.35 -13.14 12.97
N PRO A 129 2.54 -13.84 11.85
CA PRO A 129 1.43 -14.51 11.18
C PRO A 129 0.82 -15.57 12.09
N ALA A 130 -0.47 -15.80 11.91
CA ALA A 130 -1.15 -16.86 12.61
C ALA A 130 -0.61 -18.22 12.15
N GLN A 131 -0.54 -19.17 13.05
CA GLN A 131 0.01 -20.49 12.74
C GLN A 131 -1.05 -21.55 12.62
#